data_c6e449638975c3850cec56b5903770df
#
_entry.id   c6e449638975c3850cec56b5903770df
#
_cell.length_a   1.000
_cell.length_b   1.000
_cell.length_c   1.000
_cell.angle_alpha   90.00
_cell.angle_beta   90.00
_cell.angle_gamma   90.00
#
_symmetry.space_group_name_H-M   'P 1'
#
loop_
_entity.id
_entity.type
_entity.pdbx_description
1 polymer ?
#
loop_
_entity_poly.entity_id
_entity_poly.type
_entity_poly.pdbx_seq_one_letter_code
_entity_poly.pdbx_strand_id
1 'polypeptide(L)'
;MKGKIAFIPGEHKIEFHEYEVPDAPAGGLIAEVTQTNVCGSEVHMWRGEFGGRHGIAPGHEMAGRIHALGDGVKTDWAGVSVKPGDRIAPVYYSVCNRCSNCVNGNQAACTNKVFGVRHPSEAPHFTSTFATHYIVRAAQNFYRIPDNVPDLIAASANCAMSQVYWGLDKARVRYGESLVVLGAGGLGLHAMAIAKARGAYVIAIDGVEHRLDEAAKFGADATIDLRKYPSADARQKRIRELIGGAPDVVIEVAGVPEAFIDALELASIGGRVIEIGNISPALTAPIAPWRVTFKSLEIIGVVMYPPNYLKKSLDFLSMHIDRYPYREMCDATFPLSKAAEALDKSERREVTRAGLLPQQG
;
A
#
# COMPACT_ATOMS: atom_id res chain seq x y z
N MET A 1 -16.51 14.52 23.10
CA MET A 1 -15.34 15.13 22.40
C MET A 1 -15.59 15.04 20.89
N LYS A 2 -15.40 16.12 20.15
CA LYS A 2 -15.59 16.14 18.70
C LYS A 2 -14.31 15.76 17.98
N GLY A 3 -14.47 15.04 16.90
CA GLY A 3 -13.42 14.74 15.93
C GLY A 3 -13.81 15.23 14.55
N LYS A 4 -12.81 15.37 13.66
CA LYS A 4 -12.95 15.84 12.28
C LYS A 4 -12.67 14.71 11.30
N ILE A 5 -13.42 14.64 10.20
CA ILE A 5 -13.24 13.67 9.12
C ILE A 5 -13.31 14.41 7.77
N ALA A 6 -12.40 14.05 6.87
CA ALA A 6 -12.42 14.54 5.50
C ALA A 6 -13.39 13.74 4.63
N PHE A 7 -13.90 14.37 3.60
CA PHE A 7 -14.90 13.85 2.71
C PHE A 7 -14.65 14.33 1.28
N ILE A 8 -14.74 13.46 0.28
CA ILE A 8 -14.66 13.79 -1.15
C ILE A 8 -16.07 13.78 -1.74
N PRO A 9 -16.73 14.94 -1.87
CA PRO A 9 -18.10 15.03 -2.42
C PRO A 9 -18.13 14.90 -3.95
N GLY A 10 -17.01 15.09 -4.61
CA GLY A 10 -16.87 15.05 -6.06
C GLY A 10 -15.43 15.25 -6.48
N GLU A 11 -15.17 15.23 -7.78
CA GLU A 11 -13.86 15.39 -8.37
C GLU A 11 -13.15 16.66 -7.89
N HIS A 12 -11.90 16.52 -7.42
CA HIS A 12 -11.05 17.61 -6.95
C HIS A 12 -11.69 18.51 -5.88
N LYS A 13 -12.56 17.93 -5.03
CA LYS A 13 -13.20 18.61 -3.91
C LYS A 13 -13.01 17.84 -2.62
N ILE A 14 -12.79 18.57 -1.54
CA ILE A 14 -12.74 18.00 -0.20
C ILE A 14 -13.53 18.88 0.76
N GLU A 15 -14.26 18.26 1.66
CA GLU A 15 -15.01 18.91 2.73
C GLU A 15 -14.63 18.26 4.06
N PHE A 16 -14.90 18.95 5.16
CA PHE A 16 -14.63 18.44 6.50
C PHE A 16 -15.91 18.47 7.31
N HIS A 17 -16.18 17.36 8.00
CA HIS A 17 -17.32 17.21 8.90
C HIS A 17 -16.82 16.93 10.32
N GLU A 18 -17.56 17.42 11.30
CA GLU A 18 -17.30 17.20 12.72
C GLU A 18 -18.41 16.36 13.34
N TYR A 19 -18.00 15.33 14.08
CA TYR A 19 -18.91 14.45 14.80
C TYR A 19 -18.38 14.17 16.20
N GLU A 20 -19.29 13.77 17.11
CA GLU A 20 -18.86 13.24 18.40
C GLU A 20 -18.07 11.96 18.20
N VAL A 21 -16.92 11.85 18.87
CA VAL A 21 -16.13 10.63 18.90
C VAL A 21 -16.89 9.60 19.74
N PRO A 22 -17.26 8.44 19.17
CA PRO A 22 -18.04 7.45 19.91
C PRO A 22 -17.21 6.74 20.99
N ASP A 23 -17.90 6.05 21.89
CA ASP A 23 -17.24 5.10 22.80
C ASP A 23 -16.60 3.96 22.04
N ALA A 24 -15.54 3.36 22.62
CA ALA A 24 -14.88 2.22 22.03
C ALA A 24 -15.82 1.01 21.98
N PRO A 25 -15.99 0.37 20.79
CA PRO A 25 -16.87 -0.80 20.70
C PRO A 25 -16.30 -1.99 21.43
N ALA A 26 -17.16 -2.83 22.01
CA ALA A 26 -16.73 -4.08 22.66
C ALA A 26 -15.87 -4.91 21.68
N GLY A 27 -14.72 -5.39 22.16
CA GLY A 27 -13.73 -6.11 21.35
C GLY A 27 -12.94 -5.28 20.35
N GLY A 28 -13.18 -3.97 20.30
CA GLY A 28 -12.48 -3.01 19.45
C GLY A 28 -11.89 -1.84 20.24
N LEU A 29 -11.50 -0.78 19.55
CA LEU A 29 -10.91 0.40 20.18
C LEU A 29 -11.15 1.67 19.36
N ILE A 30 -10.94 2.82 19.98
CA ILE A 30 -10.78 4.10 19.29
C ILE A 30 -9.29 4.45 19.28
N ALA A 31 -8.77 4.78 18.10
CA ALA A 31 -7.44 5.31 17.94
C ALA A 31 -7.51 6.79 17.55
N GLU A 32 -6.63 7.60 18.12
CA GLU A 32 -6.29 8.93 17.65
C GLU A 32 -5.30 8.77 16.50
N VAL A 33 -5.64 9.28 15.31
CA VAL A 33 -4.79 9.15 14.12
C VAL A 33 -3.65 10.14 14.21
N THR A 34 -2.42 9.64 14.38
CA THR A 34 -1.22 10.50 14.43
C THR A 34 -0.65 10.77 13.06
N GLN A 35 -0.81 9.82 12.15
CA GLN A 35 -0.33 9.88 10.77
C GLN A 35 -1.26 9.10 9.85
N THR A 36 -1.58 9.68 8.68
CA THR A 36 -2.18 8.96 7.56
C THR A 36 -1.47 9.37 6.27
N ASN A 37 -1.41 8.50 5.26
CA ASN A 37 -0.72 8.78 4.02
C ASN A 37 -1.70 8.77 2.84
N VAL A 38 -1.36 9.51 1.79
CA VAL A 38 -2.06 9.46 0.51
C VAL A 38 -1.56 8.24 -0.27
N CYS A 39 -2.47 7.29 -0.53
CA CYS A 39 -2.23 6.16 -1.42
C CYS A 39 -2.70 6.50 -2.85
N GLY A 40 -2.24 5.74 -3.85
CA GLY A 40 -2.72 5.87 -5.23
C GLY A 40 -4.24 5.72 -5.37
N SER A 41 -4.88 4.90 -4.51
CA SER A 41 -6.34 4.75 -4.51
C SER A 41 -7.08 6.02 -4.15
N GLU A 42 -6.57 6.84 -3.22
CA GLU A 42 -7.16 8.15 -2.92
C GLU A 42 -7.00 9.13 -4.10
N VAL A 43 -5.90 9.03 -4.86
CA VAL A 43 -5.71 9.82 -6.09
C VAL A 43 -6.75 9.42 -7.17
N HIS A 44 -7.02 8.11 -7.32
CA HIS A 44 -8.09 7.63 -8.20
C HIS A 44 -9.48 8.12 -7.76
N MET A 45 -9.75 8.15 -6.43
CA MET A 45 -10.98 8.74 -5.87
C MET A 45 -11.07 10.24 -6.16
N TRP A 46 -9.96 10.95 -5.99
CA TRP A 46 -9.82 12.38 -6.22
C TRP A 46 -10.16 12.78 -7.67
N ARG A 47 -9.78 11.94 -8.63
CA ARG A 47 -10.12 12.06 -10.06
C ARG A 47 -11.50 11.55 -10.45
N GLY A 48 -12.27 10.98 -9.53
CA GLY A 48 -13.58 10.41 -9.83
C GLY A 48 -13.53 9.07 -10.61
N GLU A 49 -12.38 8.40 -10.72
CA GLU A 49 -12.19 7.21 -11.55
C GLU A 49 -12.90 5.94 -11.02
N PHE A 50 -13.39 5.93 -9.79
CA PHE A 50 -14.17 4.81 -9.24
C PHE A 50 -15.68 4.87 -9.55
N GLY A 51 -16.12 5.65 -10.52
CA GLY A 51 -17.47 5.72 -11.06
C GLY A 51 -18.56 5.82 -9.99
N GLY A 52 -19.14 7.01 -9.78
CA GLY A 52 -20.27 7.21 -8.89
C GLY A 52 -20.04 7.03 -7.38
N ARG A 53 -18.81 6.76 -6.96
CA ARG A 53 -18.42 6.71 -5.54
C ARG A 53 -18.02 8.09 -5.03
N HIS A 54 -18.83 9.09 -5.34
CA HIS A 54 -18.75 10.38 -4.69
C HIS A 54 -19.37 10.29 -3.30
N GLY A 55 -18.85 11.08 -2.39
CA GLY A 55 -19.40 11.07 -1.04
C GLY A 55 -18.79 10.01 -0.13
N ILE A 56 -17.49 9.75 -0.28
CA ILE A 56 -16.76 8.78 0.53
C ILE A 56 -15.73 9.51 1.38
N ALA A 57 -15.60 9.10 2.64
CA ALA A 57 -14.48 9.51 3.48
C ALA A 57 -13.20 8.78 3.03
N PRO A 58 -12.15 9.49 2.58
CA PRO A 58 -10.92 8.91 2.08
C PRO A 58 -10.00 8.44 3.20
N GLY A 59 -9.00 7.65 2.84
CA GLY A 59 -7.93 7.23 3.72
C GLY A 59 -8.11 5.84 4.30
N HIS A 60 -7.02 5.09 4.23
CA HIS A 60 -6.95 3.73 4.78
C HIS A 60 -5.56 3.40 5.33
N GLU A 61 -4.53 4.18 5.06
CA GLU A 61 -3.20 4.05 5.64
C GLU A 61 -3.11 4.87 6.93
N MET A 62 -2.69 4.27 8.04
CA MET A 62 -2.51 5.03 9.28
C MET A 62 -1.56 4.42 10.29
N ALA A 63 -0.96 5.28 11.09
CA ALA A 63 -0.50 5.02 12.43
C ALA A 63 -1.33 5.86 13.41
N GLY A 64 -1.55 5.37 14.61
CA GLY A 64 -2.30 6.10 15.63
C GLY A 64 -1.94 5.66 17.04
N ARG A 65 -2.50 6.38 18.01
CA ARG A 65 -2.43 6.04 19.44
C ARG A 65 -3.78 5.53 19.92
N ILE A 66 -3.77 4.51 20.73
CA ILE A 66 -4.99 4.04 21.40
C ILE A 66 -5.53 5.17 22.28
N HIS A 67 -6.71 5.68 21.93
CA HIS A 67 -7.44 6.65 22.73
C HIS A 67 -8.25 5.95 23.82
N ALA A 68 -9.02 4.93 23.44
CA ALA A 68 -9.83 4.13 24.37
C ALA A 68 -9.89 2.68 23.91
N LEU A 69 -9.85 1.76 24.86
CA LEU A 69 -10.05 0.32 24.63
C LEU A 69 -11.50 -0.04 24.94
N GLY A 70 -12.12 -0.82 24.07
CA GLY A 70 -13.40 -1.45 24.34
C GLY A 70 -13.27 -2.69 25.23
N ASP A 71 -14.38 -3.12 25.76
CA ASP A 71 -14.44 -4.28 26.65
C ASP A 71 -13.81 -5.51 26.00
N GLY A 72 -12.97 -6.20 26.78
CA GLY A 72 -12.29 -7.43 26.36
C GLY A 72 -10.98 -7.25 25.60
N VAL A 73 -10.61 -6.05 25.16
CA VAL A 73 -9.33 -5.79 24.49
C VAL A 73 -8.20 -5.65 25.51
N LYS A 74 -7.26 -6.58 25.48
CA LYS A 74 -6.08 -6.60 26.39
C LYS A 74 -4.76 -6.67 25.61
N THR A 75 -4.79 -7.21 24.40
CA THR A 75 -3.62 -7.42 23.56
C THR A 75 -3.93 -7.01 22.12
N ASP A 76 -2.90 -6.77 21.33
CA ASP A 76 -3.00 -6.76 19.87
C ASP A 76 -3.19 -8.19 19.33
N TRP A 77 -3.29 -8.34 18.01
CA TRP A 77 -3.47 -9.65 17.37
C TRP A 77 -2.21 -10.54 17.33
N ALA A 78 -1.09 -10.04 17.81
CA ALA A 78 0.12 -10.84 18.05
C ALA A 78 0.29 -11.24 19.53
N GLY A 79 -0.70 -10.92 20.38
CA GLY A 79 -0.67 -11.23 21.81
C GLY A 79 0.14 -10.23 22.65
N VAL A 80 0.59 -9.12 22.08
CA VAL A 80 1.31 -8.07 22.80
C VAL A 80 0.31 -7.22 23.58
N SER A 81 0.53 -7.06 24.89
CA SER A 81 -0.32 -6.23 25.77
C SER A 81 -0.39 -4.79 25.27
N VAL A 82 -1.59 -4.21 25.34
CA VAL A 82 -1.87 -2.84 24.92
C VAL A 82 -2.61 -2.05 25.99
N LYS A 83 -2.38 -0.74 25.98
CA LYS A 83 -3.03 0.24 26.87
C LYS A 83 -3.27 1.55 26.13
N PRO A 84 -4.12 2.45 26.63
CA PRO A 84 -4.25 3.79 26.09
C PRO A 84 -2.89 4.49 25.99
N GLY A 85 -2.68 5.20 24.86
CA GLY A 85 -1.42 5.85 24.50
C GLY A 85 -0.45 4.98 23.69
N ASP A 86 -0.60 3.65 23.63
CA ASP A 86 0.24 2.79 22.80
C ASP A 86 0.02 3.07 21.32
N ARG A 87 1.12 3.00 20.55
CA ARG A 87 1.12 3.23 19.11
C ARG A 87 0.70 1.97 18.36
N ILE A 88 -0.24 2.11 17.45
CA ILE A 88 -0.78 0.98 16.67
C ILE A 88 -0.94 1.31 15.19
N ALA A 89 -0.92 0.26 14.37
CA ALA A 89 -1.38 0.27 12.98
C ALA A 89 -2.47 -0.81 12.82
N PRO A 90 -3.67 -0.47 12.34
CA PRO A 90 -4.72 -1.43 12.04
C PRO A 90 -4.65 -1.91 10.59
N VAL A 91 -5.09 -3.13 10.33
CA VAL A 91 -5.46 -3.55 8.97
C VAL A 91 -6.75 -2.82 8.58
N TYR A 92 -6.79 -2.17 7.43
CA TYR A 92 -7.91 -1.29 7.05
C TYR A 92 -9.22 -2.03 6.67
N TYR A 93 -9.25 -3.35 6.76
CA TYR A 93 -10.42 -4.20 6.54
C TYR A 93 -10.46 -5.34 7.56
N SER A 94 -11.61 -5.98 7.67
CA SER A 94 -11.78 -7.20 8.47
C SER A 94 -12.08 -8.38 7.57
N VAL A 95 -11.64 -9.56 7.96
CA VAL A 95 -11.93 -10.84 7.28
C VAL A 95 -12.82 -11.72 8.15
N CYS A 96 -13.64 -12.56 7.54
CA CYS A 96 -14.61 -13.37 8.30
C CYS A 96 -14.01 -14.63 8.95
N ASN A 97 -12.80 -15.03 8.59
CA ASN A 97 -12.08 -16.24 9.05
C ASN A 97 -12.84 -17.57 8.92
N ARG A 98 -13.97 -17.63 8.20
CA ARG A 98 -14.84 -18.81 8.07
C ARG A 98 -15.31 -19.15 6.66
N CYS A 99 -15.13 -18.27 5.66
CA CYS A 99 -15.43 -18.64 4.27
C CYS A 99 -14.33 -19.54 3.71
N SER A 100 -14.59 -20.22 2.60
CA SER A 100 -13.66 -21.14 1.96
C SER A 100 -12.27 -20.53 1.74
N ASN A 101 -12.21 -19.28 1.24
CA ASN A 101 -10.94 -18.61 1.05
C ASN A 101 -10.17 -18.41 2.35
N CYS A 102 -10.85 -17.99 3.44
CA CYS A 102 -10.21 -17.80 4.73
C CYS A 102 -9.68 -19.10 5.32
N VAL A 103 -10.49 -20.16 5.29
CA VAL A 103 -10.13 -21.50 5.82
C VAL A 103 -8.94 -22.09 5.07
N ASN A 104 -8.85 -21.83 3.76
CA ASN A 104 -7.73 -22.28 2.92
C ASN A 104 -6.50 -21.33 2.96
N GLY A 105 -6.44 -20.38 3.90
CA GLY A 105 -5.29 -19.48 4.08
C GLY A 105 -5.23 -18.30 3.10
N ASN A 106 -6.21 -18.15 2.21
CA ASN A 106 -6.29 -17.03 1.26
C ASN A 106 -7.22 -15.92 1.78
N GLN A 107 -6.92 -15.39 2.96
CA GLN A 107 -7.74 -14.36 3.61
C GLN A 107 -7.84 -13.06 2.79
N ALA A 108 -6.84 -12.75 1.96
CA ALA A 108 -6.89 -11.62 1.02
C ALA A 108 -8.08 -11.73 0.06
N ALA A 109 -8.53 -12.93 -0.28
CA ALA A 109 -9.70 -13.19 -1.12
C ALA A 109 -10.98 -13.47 -0.31
N CYS A 110 -11.06 -13.09 0.96
CA CYS A 110 -12.27 -13.26 1.77
C CYS A 110 -13.48 -12.64 1.08
N THR A 111 -14.55 -13.43 0.87
CA THR A 111 -15.78 -12.98 0.21
C THR A 111 -16.68 -12.11 1.11
N ASN A 112 -16.45 -12.16 2.42
CA ASN A 112 -17.17 -11.40 3.43
C ASN A 112 -16.28 -10.33 4.08
N LYS A 113 -15.38 -9.71 3.30
CA LYS A 113 -14.59 -8.58 3.78
C LYS A 113 -15.46 -7.40 4.16
N VAL A 114 -15.12 -6.76 5.26
CA VAL A 114 -15.77 -5.51 5.68
C VAL A 114 -14.75 -4.39 5.63
N PHE A 115 -15.03 -3.41 4.80
CA PHE A 115 -14.31 -2.14 4.74
C PHE A 115 -14.96 -1.10 5.64
N GLY A 116 -14.16 -0.20 6.17
CA GLY A 116 -14.66 0.92 6.97
C GLY A 116 -15.26 2.06 6.15
N VAL A 117 -15.02 2.08 4.85
CA VAL A 117 -15.40 3.21 3.98
C VAL A 117 -16.92 3.35 3.91
N ARG A 118 -17.44 4.47 4.40
CA ARG A 118 -18.86 4.83 4.42
C ARG A 118 -19.05 6.28 4.01
N HIS A 119 -20.28 6.62 3.66
CA HIS A 119 -20.65 8.02 3.54
C HIS A 119 -20.48 8.69 4.92
N PRO A 120 -19.88 9.90 5.01
CA PRO A 120 -19.60 10.53 6.30
C PRO A 120 -20.83 10.84 7.15
N SER A 121 -22.02 10.92 6.56
CA SER A 121 -23.29 11.05 7.32
C SER A 121 -23.77 9.75 7.96
N GLU A 122 -23.17 8.59 7.61
CA GLU A 122 -23.56 7.30 8.14
C GLU A 122 -22.72 6.96 9.39
N ALA A 123 -23.39 6.66 10.49
CA ALA A 123 -22.72 6.15 11.70
C ALA A 123 -22.34 4.68 11.53
N PRO A 124 -21.22 4.26 12.15
CA PRO A 124 -20.25 5.04 12.90
C PRO A 124 -19.35 5.86 11.97
N HIS A 125 -19.06 7.13 12.32
CA HIS A 125 -18.38 8.06 11.44
C HIS A 125 -16.90 7.70 11.32
N PHE A 126 -16.07 7.67 12.12
CA PHE A 126 -14.60 7.53 12.07
C PHE A 126 -14.12 6.16 11.55
N THR A 127 -14.51 5.80 10.31
CA THR A 127 -14.19 4.51 9.68
C THR A 127 -13.19 4.62 8.52
N SER A 128 -12.65 5.82 8.27
CA SER A 128 -11.56 6.11 7.33
C SER A 128 -10.50 6.96 8.02
N THR A 129 -9.31 7.06 7.43
CA THR A 129 -8.14 7.56 8.15
C THR A 129 -7.80 9.03 7.88
N PHE A 130 -8.40 9.69 6.87
CA PHE A 130 -8.32 11.15 6.75
C PHE A 130 -9.24 11.78 7.80
N ALA A 131 -8.96 11.46 9.05
CA ALA A 131 -9.75 11.84 10.20
C ALA A 131 -8.87 11.96 11.44
N THR A 132 -9.34 12.70 12.45
CA THR A 132 -8.63 12.82 13.73
C THR A 132 -8.67 11.53 14.55
N HIS A 133 -9.70 10.70 14.34
CA HIS A 133 -9.90 9.44 15.07
C HIS A 133 -10.24 8.32 14.10
N TYR A 134 -10.05 7.09 14.55
CA TYR A 134 -10.40 5.89 13.79
C TYR A 134 -10.96 4.81 14.71
N ILE A 135 -12.05 4.17 14.28
CA ILE A 135 -12.66 3.04 14.98
C ILE A 135 -12.02 1.74 14.48
N VAL A 136 -11.30 1.05 15.34
CA VAL A 136 -10.88 -0.34 15.09
C VAL A 136 -11.99 -1.27 15.60
N ARG A 137 -12.61 -2.01 14.68
CA ARG A 137 -13.76 -2.89 14.97
C ARG A 137 -13.27 -4.19 15.65
N ALA A 138 -14.15 -4.89 16.35
CA ALA A 138 -13.85 -6.13 17.07
C ALA A 138 -13.13 -7.20 16.23
N ALA A 139 -13.50 -7.38 14.98
CA ALA A 139 -12.88 -8.38 14.08
C ALA A 139 -11.74 -7.80 13.21
N GLN A 140 -11.31 -6.59 13.48
CA GLN A 140 -10.28 -5.90 12.71
C GLN A 140 -8.92 -6.08 13.39
N ASN A 141 -7.99 -6.66 12.66
CA ASN A 141 -6.65 -6.85 13.17
C ASN A 141 -5.93 -5.50 13.34
N PHE A 142 -5.22 -5.35 14.44
CA PHE A 142 -4.28 -4.25 14.66
C PHE A 142 -3.05 -4.79 15.38
N TYR A 143 -1.94 -4.09 15.22
CA TYR A 143 -0.66 -4.46 15.82
C TYR A 143 0.02 -3.24 16.44
N ARG A 144 0.69 -3.46 17.54
CA ARG A 144 1.54 -2.45 18.16
C ARG A 144 2.71 -2.12 17.23
N ILE A 145 2.97 -0.83 17.03
CA ILE A 145 4.10 -0.34 16.22
C ILE A 145 5.37 -0.48 17.06
N PRO A 146 6.45 -1.10 16.52
CA PRO A 146 7.75 -1.15 17.20
C PRO A 146 8.28 0.24 17.53
N ASP A 147 8.93 0.40 18.67
CA ASP A 147 9.32 1.71 19.21
C ASP A 147 10.30 2.47 18.30
N ASN A 148 11.15 1.77 17.56
CA ASN A 148 12.11 2.35 16.61
C ASN A 148 11.50 2.73 15.24
N VAL A 149 10.24 2.35 14.96
CA VAL A 149 9.56 2.67 13.69
C VAL A 149 8.74 3.96 13.86
N PRO A 150 9.05 5.04 13.12
CA PRO A 150 8.25 6.28 13.16
C PRO A 150 6.83 6.08 12.61
N ASP A 151 5.85 6.85 13.12
CA ASP A 151 4.46 6.82 12.65
C ASP A 151 4.36 7.09 11.14
N LEU A 152 5.17 8.01 10.65
CA LEU A 152 5.27 8.40 9.24
C LEU A 152 5.46 7.19 8.31
N ILE A 153 6.29 6.23 8.74
CA ILE A 153 6.61 5.03 7.97
C ILE A 153 5.64 3.89 8.28
N ALA A 154 5.27 3.75 9.57
CA ALA A 154 4.33 2.73 10.01
C ALA A 154 2.96 2.86 9.30
N ALA A 155 2.53 4.09 8.99
CA ALA A 155 1.29 4.35 8.27
C ALA A 155 1.24 3.68 6.88
N SER A 156 2.37 3.51 6.19
CA SER A 156 2.40 2.82 4.88
C SER A 156 2.40 1.29 5.01
N ALA A 157 2.67 0.76 6.20
CA ALA A 157 2.78 -0.68 6.41
C ALA A 157 1.46 -1.40 6.19
N ASN A 158 0.33 -0.78 6.56
CA ASN A 158 -1.00 -1.40 6.49
C ASN A 158 -1.62 -1.41 5.08
N CYS A 159 -0.96 -0.87 4.07
CA CYS A 159 -1.40 -0.94 2.68
C CYS A 159 -0.23 -1.31 1.76
N ALA A 160 0.54 -0.32 1.31
CA ALA A 160 1.55 -0.45 0.28
C ALA A 160 2.55 -1.58 0.57
N MET A 161 3.15 -1.58 1.77
CA MET A 161 4.17 -2.56 2.11
C MET A 161 3.60 -3.97 2.26
N SER A 162 2.48 -4.13 2.96
CA SER A 162 1.89 -5.46 3.19
C SER A 162 1.40 -6.11 1.90
N GLN A 163 0.92 -5.32 0.92
CA GLN A 163 0.51 -5.85 -0.38
C GLN A 163 1.71 -6.38 -1.18
N VAL A 164 2.77 -5.58 -1.30
CA VAL A 164 3.96 -6.03 -2.05
C VAL A 164 4.66 -7.17 -1.34
N TYR A 165 4.70 -7.17 0.00
CA TYR A 165 5.24 -8.30 0.77
C TYR A 165 4.49 -9.59 0.46
N TRP A 166 3.14 -9.53 0.50
CA TRP A 166 2.29 -10.67 0.13
C TRP A 166 2.48 -11.09 -1.33
N GLY A 167 2.58 -10.15 -2.26
CA GLY A 167 2.85 -10.43 -3.66
C GLY A 167 4.16 -11.17 -3.88
N LEU A 168 5.23 -10.72 -3.24
CA LEU A 168 6.53 -11.37 -3.31
C LEU A 168 6.54 -12.77 -2.67
N ASP A 169 5.76 -12.99 -1.58
CA ASP A 169 5.58 -14.33 -1.00
C ASP A 169 4.78 -15.24 -1.94
N LYS A 170 3.69 -14.76 -2.54
CA LYS A 170 2.92 -15.51 -3.55
C LYS A 170 3.79 -15.92 -4.75
N ALA A 171 4.60 -14.99 -5.21
CA ALA A 171 5.54 -15.24 -6.30
C ALA A 171 6.75 -16.09 -5.86
N ARG A 172 6.87 -16.40 -4.56
CA ARG A 172 7.98 -17.23 -4.04
C ARG A 172 9.37 -16.69 -4.41
N VAL A 173 9.54 -15.36 -4.37
CA VAL A 173 10.84 -14.72 -4.69
C VAL A 173 11.93 -15.24 -3.77
N ARG A 174 13.03 -15.75 -4.36
CA ARG A 174 14.10 -16.48 -3.68
C ARG A 174 15.44 -15.79 -3.85
N TYR A 175 16.38 -16.19 -3.02
CA TYR A 175 17.79 -15.82 -3.16
C TYR A 175 18.33 -16.19 -4.55
N GLY A 176 19.06 -15.25 -5.16
CA GLY A 176 19.70 -15.43 -6.46
C GLY A 176 18.78 -15.23 -7.67
N GLU A 177 17.46 -15.06 -7.47
CA GLU A 177 16.55 -14.69 -8.57
C GLU A 177 16.66 -13.21 -8.94
N SER A 178 16.26 -12.88 -10.14
CA SER A 178 16.17 -11.52 -10.67
C SER A 178 14.73 -11.00 -10.60
N LEU A 179 14.54 -9.81 -10.05
CA LEU A 179 13.26 -9.10 -9.98
C LEU A 179 13.33 -7.77 -10.74
N VAL A 180 12.40 -7.56 -11.67
CA VAL A 180 12.14 -6.25 -12.27
C VAL A 180 10.94 -5.60 -11.58
N VAL A 181 11.09 -4.35 -11.14
CA VAL A 181 10.03 -3.54 -10.54
C VAL A 181 9.64 -2.45 -11.53
N LEU A 182 8.42 -2.51 -12.04
CA LEU A 182 7.82 -1.48 -12.90
C LEU A 182 7.09 -0.46 -12.03
N GLY A 183 7.68 0.71 -11.89
CA GLY A 183 7.24 1.80 -11.03
C GLY A 183 8.05 1.89 -9.73
N ALA A 184 8.78 2.99 -9.58
CA ALA A 184 9.63 3.28 -8.41
C ALA A 184 8.94 4.25 -7.41
N GLY A 185 7.61 4.25 -7.33
CA GLY A 185 6.85 4.93 -6.29
C GLY A 185 6.85 4.16 -4.97
N GLY A 186 6.02 4.57 -4.01
CA GLY A 186 6.00 4.01 -2.66
C GLY A 186 5.88 2.47 -2.59
N LEU A 187 5.04 1.84 -3.46
CA LEU A 187 4.94 0.38 -3.54
C LEU A 187 6.26 -0.23 -4.03
N GLY A 188 6.83 0.37 -5.09
CA GLY A 188 8.08 -0.10 -5.69
C GLY A 188 9.25 -0.06 -4.73
N LEU A 189 9.40 1.02 -3.96
CA LEU A 189 10.46 1.15 -2.95
C LEU A 189 10.36 0.04 -1.88
N HIS A 190 9.15 -0.25 -1.39
CA HIS A 190 8.95 -1.38 -0.47
C HIS A 190 9.26 -2.73 -1.12
N ALA A 191 8.84 -2.94 -2.38
CA ALA A 191 9.13 -4.18 -3.11
C ALA A 191 10.64 -4.40 -3.27
N MET A 192 11.39 -3.36 -3.65
CA MET A 192 12.84 -3.40 -3.80
C MET A 192 13.54 -3.75 -2.49
N ALA A 193 13.20 -3.06 -1.40
CA ALA A 193 13.79 -3.31 -0.10
C ALA A 193 13.55 -4.76 0.38
N ILE A 194 12.33 -5.27 0.24
CA ILE A 194 11.98 -6.63 0.65
C ILE A 194 12.67 -7.67 -0.24
N ALA A 195 12.65 -7.49 -1.56
CA ALA A 195 13.31 -8.41 -2.50
C ALA A 195 14.83 -8.42 -2.30
N LYS A 196 15.43 -7.24 -2.10
CA LYS A 196 16.86 -7.14 -1.80
C LYS A 196 17.25 -7.81 -0.49
N ALA A 197 16.43 -7.69 0.54
CA ALA A 197 16.65 -8.39 1.81
C ALA A 197 16.55 -9.91 1.66
N ARG A 198 15.84 -10.42 0.64
CA ARG A 198 15.77 -11.86 0.28
C ARG A 198 16.93 -12.32 -0.59
N GLY A 199 17.82 -11.42 -0.99
CA GLY A 199 18.98 -11.73 -1.85
C GLY A 199 18.67 -11.81 -3.35
N ALA A 200 17.57 -11.20 -3.81
CA ALA A 200 17.28 -11.05 -5.23
C ALA A 200 18.18 -9.97 -5.86
N TYR A 201 18.44 -10.08 -7.16
CA TYR A 201 18.98 -9.01 -7.97
C TYR A 201 17.82 -8.13 -8.46
N VAL A 202 17.81 -6.85 -8.10
CA VAL A 202 16.68 -5.96 -8.28
C VAL A 202 16.96 -4.91 -9.35
N ILE A 203 16.09 -4.82 -10.36
CA ILE A 203 16.11 -3.78 -11.41
C ILE A 203 14.87 -2.93 -11.27
N ALA A 204 15.03 -1.61 -11.10
CA ALA A 204 13.93 -0.66 -11.07
C ALA A 204 13.74 -0.01 -12.45
N ILE A 205 12.48 0.13 -12.89
CA ILE A 205 12.12 0.82 -14.14
C ILE A 205 11.12 1.93 -13.82
N ASP A 206 11.46 3.18 -14.12
CA ASP A 206 10.57 4.34 -13.98
C ASP A 206 10.91 5.42 -15.02
N GLY A 207 10.01 6.37 -15.25
CA GLY A 207 10.21 7.53 -16.11
C GLY A 207 10.64 8.80 -15.38
N VAL A 208 10.71 8.77 -14.04
CA VAL A 208 11.00 9.93 -13.19
C VAL A 208 12.37 9.77 -12.54
N GLU A 209 13.27 10.71 -12.84
CA GLU A 209 14.70 10.61 -12.46
C GLU A 209 14.91 10.49 -10.95
N HIS A 210 14.31 11.39 -10.16
CA HIS A 210 14.49 11.34 -8.71
C HIS A 210 13.99 10.01 -8.09
N ARG A 211 12.96 9.37 -8.67
CA ARG A 211 12.48 8.06 -8.24
C ARG A 211 13.47 6.93 -8.54
N LEU A 212 14.21 7.03 -9.64
CA LEU A 212 15.28 6.08 -9.95
C LEU A 212 16.46 6.24 -8.98
N ASP A 213 16.76 7.47 -8.56
CA ASP A 213 17.78 7.73 -7.53
C ASP A 213 17.35 7.16 -6.16
N GLU A 214 16.08 7.33 -5.80
CA GLU A 214 15.51 6.71 -4.60
C GLU A 214 15.53 5.18 -4.68
N ALA A 215 15.16 4.60 -5.84
CA ALA A 215 15.18 3.17 -6.05
C ALA A 215 16.57 2.56 -5.78
N ALA A 216 17.64 3.22 -6.23
CA ALA A 216 19.01 2.79 -5.95
C ALA A 216 19.30 2.76 -4.43
N LYS A 217 18.83 3.76 -3.68
CA LYS A 217 18.97 3.81 -2.22
C LYS A 217 18.13 2.72 -1.52
N PHE A 218 17.01 2.30 -2.11
CA PHE A 218 16.14 1.24 -1.61
C PHE A 218 16.53 -0.17 -2.08
N GLY A 219 17.71 -0.31 -2.66
CA GLY A 219 18.32 -1.60 -2.93
C GLY A 219 18.14 -2.11 -4.36
N ALA A 220 17.76 -1.26 -5.32
CA ALA A 220 17.88 -1.61 -6.73
C ALA A 220 19.37 -1.73 -7.11
N ASP A 221 19.73 -2.87 -7.69
CA ASP A 221 21.11 -3.11 -8.20
C ASP A 221 21.35 -2.37 -9.51
N ALA A 222 20.28 -2.10 -10.25
CA ALA A 222 20.30 -1.30 -11.47
C ALA A 222 18.99 -0.55 -11.67
N THR A 223 19.07 0.56 -12.41
CA THR A 223 17.89 1.37 -12.79
C THR A 223 17.82 1.51 -14.31
N ILE A 224 16.59 1.54 -14.84
CA ILE A 224 16.31 1.75 -16.27
C ILE A 224 15.33 2.92 -16.42
N ASP A 225 15.79 3.96 -17.07
CA ASP A 225 14.99 5.14 -17.35
C ASP A 225 14.13 4.92 -18.61
N LEU A 226 12.80 4.93 -18.47
CA LEU A 226 11.86 4.78 -19.58
C LEU A 226 12.08 5.80 -20.72
N ARG A 227 12.60 6.99 -20.42
CA ARG A 227 12.89 8.02 -21.40
C ARG A 227 14.06 7.65 -22.31
N LYS A 228 15.04 6.89 -21.76
CA LYS A 228 16.21 6.39 -22.50
C LYS A 228 15.94 5.05 -23.19
N TYR A 229 15.00 4.26 -22.65
CA TYR A 229 14.61 2.94 -23.15
C TYR A 229 13.09 2.89 -23.39
N PRO A 230 12.56 3.62 -24.41
CA PRO A 230 11.12 3.84 -24.55
C PRO A 230 10.34 2.62 -25.05
N SER A 231 10.98 1.66 -25.71
CA SER A 231 10.33 0.43 -26.20
C SER A 231 10.60 -0.78 -25.30
N ALA A 232 9.68 -1.74 -25.29
CA ALA A 232 9.85 -3.01 -24.58
C ALA A 232 11.13 -3.74 -25.03
N ASP A 233 11.43 -3.74 -26.34
CA ASP A 233 12.63 -4.37 -26.90
C ASP A 233 13.91 -3.70 -26.37
N ALA A 234 13.94 -2.38 -26.28
CA ALA A 234 15.09 -1.65 -25.73
C ALA A 234 15.30 -2.01 -24.25
N ARG A 235 14.21 -2.10 -23.48
CA ARG A 235 14.27 -2.53 -22.06
C ARG A 235 14.71 -3.98 -21.93
N GLN A 236 14.19 -4.90 -22.75
CA GLN A 236 14.63 -6.30 -22.77
C GLN A 236 16.12 -6.43 -23.10
N LYS A 237 16.59 -5.68 -24.08
CA LYS A 237 18.03 -5.66 -24.43
C LYS A 237 18.86 -5.20 -23.24
N ARG A 238 18.44 -4.10 -22.59
CA ARG A 238 19.15 -3.56 -21.41
C ARG A 238 19.14 -4.53 -20.23
N ILE A 239 18.03 -5.21 -19.97
CA ILE A 239 17.93 -6.23 -18.93
C ILE A 239 18.90 -7.39 -19.24
N ARG A 240 18.93 -7.89 -20.49
CA ARG A 240 19.88 -8.94 -20.89
C ARG A 240 21.34 -8.54 -20.69
N GLU A 241 21.68 -7.29 -20.94
CA GLU A 241 23.04 -6.77 -20.67
C GLU A 241 23.38 -6.79 -19.17
N LEU A 242 22.37 -6.58 -18.30
CA LEU A 242 22.57 -6.54 -16.84
C LEU A 242 22.62 -7.91 -16.17
N ILE A 243 21.77 -8.85 -16.58
CA ILE A 243 21.60 -10.14 -15.92
C ILE A 243 21.82 -11.35 -16.83
N GLY A 244 22.25 -11.16 -18.08
CA GLY A 244 22.51 -12.27 -19.00
C GLY A 244 21.27 -12.93 -19.60
N GLY A 245 20.04 -12.52 -19.21
CA GLY A 245 18.78 -13.14 -19.62
C GLY A 245 17.57 -12.27 -19.41
N ALA A 246 16.41 -12.90 -19.29
CA ALA A 246 15.16 -12.25 -18.89
C ALA A 246 14.91 -12.48 -17.39
N PRO A 247 14.19 -11.60 -16.68
CA PRO A 247 14.00 -11.68 -15.24
C PRO A 247 13.06 -12.84 -14.85
N ASP A 248 13.36 -13.46 -13.69
CA ASP A 248 12.53 -14.53 -13.12
C ASP A 248 11.16 -14.02 -12.65
N VAL A 249 11.14 -12.78 -12.15
CA VAL A 249 9.94 -12.14 -11.62
C VAL A 249 9.85 -10.71 -12.12
N VAL A 250 8.64 -10.31 -12.50
CA VAL A 250 8.33 -8.89 -12.78
C VAL A 250 7.17 -8.48 -11.90
N ILE A 251 7.28 -7.37 -11.19
CA ILE A 251 6.18 -6.79 -10.41
C ILE A 251 5.74 -5.46 -11.02
N GLU A 252 4.45 -5.33 -11.29
CA GLU A 252 3.82 -4.12 -11.77
C GLU A 252 3.19 -3.36 -10.59
N VAL A 253 3.66 -2.13 -10.36
CA VAL A 253 3.19 -1.23 -9.32
C VAL A 253 3.11 0.23 -9.80
N ALA A 254 3.19 0.45 -11.11
CA ALA A 254 3.05 1.78 -11.72
C ALA A 254 1.60 2.20 -11.89
N GLY A 255 0.69 1.23 -12.01
CA GLY A 255 -0.75 1.46 -12.15
C GLY A 255 -1.17 1.99 -13.52
N VAL A 256 -0.39 1.70 -14.56
CA VAL A 256 -0.74 2.01 -15.95
C VAL A 256 -0.86 0.71 -16.75
N PRO A 257 -1.92 0.54 -17.58
CA PRO A 257 -2.18 -0.72 -18.28
C PRO A 257 -1.03 -1.21 -19.16
N GLU A 258 -0.29 -0.28 -19.78
CA GLU A 258 0.87 -0.57 -20.62
C GLU A 258 2.02 -1.22 -19.83
N ALA A 259 2.17 -0.89 -18.55
CA ALA A 259 3.18 -1.51 -17.69
C ALA A 259 2.88 -3.00 -17.43
N PHE A 260 1.60 -3.39 -17.40
CA PHE A 260 1.24 -4.80 -17.30
C PHE A 260 1.58 -5.57 -18.59
N ILE A 261 1.36 -4.95 -19.77
CA ILE A 261 1.81 -5.54 -21.04
C ILE A 261 3.33 -5.70 -21.02
N ASP A 262 4.07 -4.67 -20.61
CA ASP A 262 5.52 -4.72 -20.47
C ASP A 262 5.95 -5.86 -19.53
N ALA A 263 5.26 -6.04 -18.39
CA ALA A 263 5.57 -7.12 -17.46
C ALA A 263 5.50 -8.50 -18.11
N LEU A 264 4.46 -8.75 -18.93
CA LEU A 264 4.31 -10.01 -19.68
C LEU A 264 5.42 -10.18 -20.74
N GLU A 265 5.86 -9.07 -21.34
CA GLU A 265 6.92 -9.10 -22.36
C GLU A 265 8.31 -9.30 -21.74
N LEU A 266 8.59 -8.66 -20.63
CA LEU A 266 9.90 -8.71 -19.97
C LEU A 266 10.17 -10.05 -19.27
N ALA A 267 9.15 -10.66 -18.64
CA ALA A 267 9.32 -11.89 -17.88
C ALA A 267 9.93 -13.05 -18.71
N SER A 268 10.76 -13.86 -18.08
CA SER A 268 11.37 -15.05 -18.66
C SER A 268 10.33 -16.13 -19.01
N ILE A 269 10.74 -17.16 -19.77
CA ILE A 269 9.94 -18.39 -19.91
C ILE A 269 9.88 -19.08 -18.54
N GLY A 270 8.68 -19.47 -18.12
CA GLY A 270 8.40 -19.97 -16.76
C GLY A 270 8.43 -18.87 -15.68
N GLY A 271 8.51 -17.60 -16.09
CA GLY A 271 8.57 -16.45 -15.19
C GLY A 271 7.24 -16.14 -14.50
N ARG A 272 7.30 -15.27 -13.50
CA ARG A 272 6.16 -14.86 -12.67
C ARG A 272 5.93 -13.36 -12.80
N VAL A 273 4.69 -12.99 -13.04
CA VAL A 273 4.25 -11.57 -13.12
C VAL A 273 3.31 -11.29 -11.96
N ILE A 274 3.69 -10.34 -11.12
CA ILE A 274 2.86 -9.85 -10.01
C ILE A 274 2.18 -8.57 -10.46
N GLU A 275 0.86 -8.55 -10.42
CA GLU A 275 0.03 -7.40 -10.78
C GLU A 275 -0.62 -6.80 -9.55
N ILE A 276 -0.31 -5.53 -9.25
CA ILE A 276 -0.84 -4.79 -8.09
C ILE A 276 -1.36 -3.41 -8.48
N GLY A 277 -0.72 -2.76 -9.45
CA GLY A 277 -0.90 -1.32 -9.68
C GLY A 277 -2.21 -0.96 -10.38
N ASN A 278 -2.71 -1.81 -11.27
CA ASN A 278 -3.90 -1.52 -12.07
C ASN A 278 -5.19 -1.82 -11.31
N ILE A 279 -5.74 -0.84 -10.63
CA ILE A 279 -6.96 -0.97 -9.80
C ILE A 279 -8.17 -0.22 -10.36
N SER A 280 -8.01 0.60 -11.41
CA SER A 280 -9.11 1.35 -12.02
C SER A 280 -9.86 0.50 -13.05
N PRO A 281 -11.18 0.29 -12.89
CA PRO A 281 -11.98 -0.44 -13.88
C PRO A 281 -12.16 0.31 -15.20
N ALA A 282 -11.85 1.61 -15.24
CA ALA A 282 -11.95 2.44 -16.43
C ALA A 282 -10.78 2.24 -17.40
N LEU A 283 -9.67 1.67 -16.92
CA LEU A 283 -8.45 1.49 -17.70
C LEU A 283 -8.36 0.04 -18.20
N THR A 284 -8.06 -0.14 -19.49
CA THR A 284 -7.94 -1.46 -20.12
C THR A 284 -6.69 -1.53 -20.99
N ALA A 285 -6.13 -2.73 -21.14
CA ALA A 285 -5.03 -3.00 -22.06
C ALA A 285 -5.29 -4.27 -22.87
N PRO A 286 -4.96 -4.30 -24.19
CA PRO A 286 -5.06 -5.51 -24.99
C PRO A 286 -3.95 -6.49 -24.62
N ILE A 287 -4.32 -7.69 -24.20
CA ILE A 287 -3.37 -8.76 -23.90
C ILE A 287 -3.37 -9.77 -25.07
N ALA A 288 -2.18 -10.18 -25.50
CA ALA A 288 -2.00 -11.26 -26.45
C ALA A 288 -1.89 -12.61 -25.69
N PRO A 289 -2.95 -13.45 -25.63
CA PRO A 289 -2.97 -14.66 -24.77
C PRO A 289 -1.84 -15.65 -25.08
N TRP A 290 -1.45 -15.74 -26.36
CA TRP A 290 -0.36 -16.64 -26.78
C TRP A 290 0.95 -16.40 -26.01
N ARG A 291 1.23 -15.16 -25.60
CA ARG A 291 2.44 -14.82 -24.82
C ARG A 291 2.45 -15.52 -23.45
N VAL A 292 1.30 -15.53 -22.80
CA VAL A 292 1.14 -16.22 -21.51
C VAL A 292 1.39 -17.72 -21.69
N THR A 293 0.79 -18.32 -22.74
CA THR A 293 0.90 -19.75 -23.03
C THR A 293 2.31 -20.15 -23.44
N PHE A 294 2.90 -19.48 -24.44
CA PHE A 294 4.24 -19.85 -24.97
C PHE A 294 5.35 -19.60 -23.96
N LYS A 295 5.21 -18.60 -23.11
CA LYS A 295 6.16 -18.36 -22.02
C LYS A 295 5.85 -19.17 -20.75
N SER A 296 4.73 -19.90 -20.68
CA SER A 296 4.28 -20.59 -19.46
C SER A 296 4.30 -19.66 -18.23
N LEU A 297 3.76 -18.45 -18.38
CA LEU A 297 3.79 -17.43 -17.33
C LEU A 297 2.82 -17.76 -16.20
N GLU A 298 3.25 -17.52 -14.96
CA GLU A 298 2.36 -17.43 -13.80
C GLU A 298 1.99 -15.98 -13.56
N ILE A 299 0.71 -15.61 -13.72
CA ILE A 299 0.20 -14.26 -13.46
C ILE A 299 -0.46 -14.26 -12.09
N ILE A 300 0.01 -13.37 -11.20
CA ILE A 300 -0.35 -13.31 -9.78
C ILE A 300 -0.99 -11.95 -9.49
N GLY A 301 -2.32 -11.87 -9.52
CA GLY A 301 -3.04 -10.71 -9.04
C GLY A 301 -2.97 -10.59 -7.52
N VAL A 302 -2.72 -9.37 -7.04
CA VAL A 302 -2.67 -9.06 -5.61
C VAL A 302 -3.48 -7.81 -5.34
N VAL A 303 -4.55 -7.97 -4.58
CA VAL A 303 -5.28 -6.89 -3.92
C VAL A 303 -5.38 -7.23 -2.44
N MET A 304 -4.97 -6.32 -1.57
CA MET A 304 -4.90 -6.60 -0.13
C MET A 304 -3.91 -7.72 0.23
N TYR A 305 -4.00 -8.24 1.43
CA TYR A 305 -3.06 -9.21 1.98
C TYR A 305 -3.72 -9.97 3.17
N PRO A 306 -3.27 -11.16 3.56
CA PRO A 306 -3.69 -11.75 4.84
C PRO A 306 -3.30 -10.84 6.01
N PRO A 307 -4.18 -10.62 7.02
CA PRO A 307 -3.98 -9.61 8.08
C PRO A 307 -2.65 -9.69 8.82
N ASN A 308 -2.05 -10.88 8.95
CA ASN A 308 -0.75 -11.08 9.58
C ASN A 308 0.43 -10.46 8.81
N TYR A 309 0.23 -10.08 7.54
CA TYR A 309 1.28 -9.40 6.77
C TYR A 309 1.57 -7.99 7.27
N LEU A 310 0.60 -7.33 7.90
CA LEU A 310 0.88 -6.07 8.59
C LEU A 310 1.91 -6.26 9.71
N LYS A 311 1.79 -7.32 10.52
CA LYS A 311 2.80 -7.62 11.54
C LYS A 311 4.16 -7.89 10.92
N LYS A 312 4.23 -8.72 9.86
CA LYS A 312 5.48 -8.98 9.13
C LYS A 312 6.10 -7.69 8.57
N SER A 313 5.28 -6.76 8.06
CA SER A 313 5.74 -5.48 7.54
C SER A 313 6.31 -4.58 8.63
N LEU A 314 5.64 -4.49 9.78
CA LEU A 314 6.15 -3.74 10.93
C LEU A 314 7.45 -4.32 11.48
N ASP A 315 7.57 -5.65 11.53
CA ASP A 315 8.81 -6.34 11.94
C ASP A 315 9.95 -6.10 10.95
N PHE A 316 9.63 -6.16 9.65
CA PHE A 316 10.62 -5.84 8.61
C PHE A 316 11.12 -4.40 8.73
N LEU A 317 10.21 -3.44 8.91
CA LEU A 317 10.58 -2.03 9.14
C LEU A 317 11.47 -1.90 10.36
N SER A 318 11.12 -2.53 11.48
CA SER A 318 11.90 -2.48 12.70
C SER A 318 13.33 -3.01 12.50
N MET A 319 13.49 -4.09 11.74
CA MET A 319 14.79 -4.70 11.45
C MET A 319 15.63 -3.91 10.44
N HIS A 320 14.99 -3.16 9.55
CA HIS A 320 15.67 -2.54 8.39
C HIS A 320 15.53 -1.02 8.32
N ILE A 321 15.02 -0.37 9.38
CA ILE A 321 14.74 1.07 9.39
C ILE A 321 15.99 1.93 9.13
N ASP A 322 17.15 1.46 9.55
CA ASP A 322 18.43 2.16 9.36
C ASP A 322 19.21 1.64 8.13
N ARG A 323 18.73 0.56 7.49
CA ARG A 323 19.36 0.00 6.29
C ARG A 323 18.92 0.72 5.02
N TYR A 324 17.65 1.13 4.96
CA TYR A 324 17.06 1.83 3.84
C TYR A 324 16.57 3.21 4.30
N PRO A 325 16.54 4.23 3.44
CA PRO A 325 16.19 5.59 3.83
C PRO A 325 14.66 5.77 4.02
N TYR A 326 14.03 4.87 4.78
CA TYR A 326 12.60 4.91 5.04
C TYR A 326 12.12 6.25 5.59
N ARG A 327 12.97 6.96 6.36
CA ARG A 327 12.64 8.28 6.94
C ARG A 327 12.47 9.36 5.88
N GLU A 328 13.04 9.16 4.68
CA GLU A 328 12.96 10.08 3.54
C GLU A 328 11.80 9.76 2.60
N MET A 329 11.20 8.55 2.73
CA MET A 329 10.18 8.04 1.79
C MET A 329 8.89 8.87 1.78
N CYS A 330 8.50 9.46 2.92
CA CYS A 330 7.42 10.43 2.98
C CYS A 330 8.06 11.82 2.94
N ASP A 331 8.17 12.38 1.76
CA ASP A 331 8.92 13.58 1.44
C ASP A 331 8.14 14.89 1.63
N ALA A 332 6.84 14.79 1.92
CA ALA A 332 6.01 15.94 2.28
C ALA A 332 4.94 15.56 3.31
N THR A 333 4.74 16.43 4.30
CA THR A 333 3.68 16.29 5.31
C THR A 333 2.80 17.53 5.35
N PHE A 334 1.50 17.34 5.58
CA PHE A 334 0.48 18.37 5.58
C PHE A 334 -0.45 18.22 6.78
N PRO A 335 -0.99 19.30 7.36
CA PRO A 335 -2.12 19.17 8.26
C PRO A 335 -3.35 18.63 7.53
N LEU A 336 -4.29 18.00 8.25
CA LEU A 336 -5.50 17.43 7.66
C LEU A 336 -6.29 18.45 6.83
N SER A 337 -6.33 19.71 7.27
CA SER A 337 -7.00 20.81 6.56
C SER A 337 -6.44 21.08 5.16
N LYS A 338 -5.25 20.59 4.85
CA LYS A 338 -4.60 20.69 3.53
C LYS A 338 -4.60 19.37 2.74
N ALA A 339 -5.53 18.47 3.04
CA ALA A 339 -5.62 17.19 2.33
C ALA A 339 -5.82 17.34 0.81
N ALA A 340 -6.51 18.40 0.34
CA ALA A 340 -6.61 18.71 -1.09
C ALA A 340 -5.23 18.99 -1.72
N GLU A 341 -4.38 19.80 -1.07
CA GLU A 341 -3.02 20.09 -1.54
C GLU A 341 -2.16 18.82 -1.60
N ALA A 342 -2.30 17.95 -0.60
CA ALA A 342 -1.58 16.68 -0.56
C ALA A 342 -2.00 15.73 -1.70
N LEU A 343 -3.31 15.67 -2.01
CA LEU A 343 -3.86 14.89 -3.13
C LEU A 343 -3.39 15.44 -4.48
N ASP A 344 -3.45 16.77 -4.69
CA ASP A 344 -2.98 17.42 -5.92
C ASP A 344 -1.50 17.16 -6.20
N LYS A 345 -0.63 17.31 -5.19
CA LYS A 345 0.81 17.03 -5.34
C LYS A 345 1.10 15.57 -5.63
N SER A 346 0.35 14.67 -4.99
CA SER A 346 0.46 13.24 -5.26
C SER A 346 0.03 12.91 -6.70
N GLU A 347 -1.05 13.51 -7.18
CA GLU A 347 -1.55 13.36 -8.54
C GLU A 347 -0.54 13.83 -9.58
N ARG A 348 0.09 14.98 -9.36
CA ARG A 348 1.11 15.56 -10.25
C ARG A 348 2.46 14.86 -10.13
N ARG A 349 2.59 13.88 -9.23
CA ARG A 349 3.84 13.16 -8.96
C ARG A 349 4.98 14.10 -8.49
N GLU A 350 4.61 15.19 -7.82
CA GLU A 350 5.56 16.16 -7.23
C GLU A 350 6.17 15.64 -5.93
N VAL A 351 5.54 14.63 -5.34
CA VAL A 351 5.99 13.95 -4.11
C VAL A 351 6.00 12.44 -4.33
N THR A 352 6.90 11.75 -3.65
CA THR A 352 6.94 10.28 -3.65
C THR A 352 5.81 9.75 -2.80
N ARG A 353 5.60 10.35 -1.61
CA ARG A 353 4.47 10.04 -0.72
C ARG A 353 4.12 11.24 0.16
N ALA A 354 2.89 11.68 0.06
CA ALA A 354 2.36 12.71 0.94
C ALA A 354 1.80 12.09 2.22
N GLY A 355 2.15 12.66 3.37
CA GLY A 355 1.60 12.33 4.67
C GLY A 355 0.67 13.41 5.20
N LEU A 356 -0.39 13.02 5.90
CA LEU A 356 -1.27 13.94 6.62
C LEU A 356 -1.08 13.75 8.12
N LEU A 357 -1.09 14.86 8.84
CA LEU A 357 -1.00 14.96 10.30
C LEU A 357 -2.35 15.42 10.86
N PRO A 358 -3.29 14.48 11.15
CA PRO A 358 -4.68 14.85 11.47
C PRO A 358 -4.85 15.62 12.78
N GLN A 359 -3.87 15.57 13.67
CA GLN A 359 -3.88 16.32 14.94
C GLN A 359 -3.35 17.75 14.79
N GLN A 360 -2.89 18.13 13.60
CA GLN A 360 -2.44 19.48 13.28
C GLN A 360 -3.50 20.16 12.40
N GLY A 361 -4.15 21.21 12.92
CA GLY A 361 -5.07 22.09 12.19
C GLY A 361 -6.54 21.91 12.51
#